data_2b04e952d2395911290aebdcb7d25457
#
_entry.id   2b04e952d2395911290aebdcb7d25457
#
_cell.length_a   1.000
_cell.length_b   1.000
_cell.length_c   1.000
_cell.angle_alpha   90.00
_cell.angle_beta   90.00
_cell.angle_gamma   90.00
#
_symmetry.space_group_name_H-M   'P 1'
#
loop_
_entity.id
_entity.type
_entity.pdbx_description
1 polymer ?
#
loop_
_entity_poly.entity_id
_entity_poly.type
_entity_poly.pdbx_seq_one_letter_code
_entity_poly.pdbx_strand_id
1 'polypeptide(L)'
;MKNILVLCTGNSCRSQIAEAYLRFFAGDSAEIFSAGVETHGVNPRAIATLAQDGLDINHHTSNHVDEYVDIPFDYIITVCDNAQERCPIFPSSAQRFHFNFPDPAKAQGTEEEIMQQFASVREQIKQYCKEFVLNQLQ
;
A
#
# COMPACT_ATOMS: atom_id res chain seq x y z
N MET A 1 5.99 -7.46 -18.36
CA MET A 1 5.90 -7.09 -16.92
C MET A 1 4.78 -6.07 -16.74
N LYS A 2 3.91 -6.29 -15.78
CA LYS A 2 2.82 -5.35 -15.48
C LYS A 2 3.30 -4.25 -14.53
N ASN A 3 2.74 -3.05 -14.67
CA ASN A 3 2.99 -1.94 -13.75
C ASN A 3 1.77 -1.73 -12.86
N ILE A 4 1.97 -1.73 -11.56
CA ILE A 4 0.90 -1.61 -10.56
C ILE A 4 1.20 -0.41 -9.66
N LEU A 5 0.20 0.48 -9.51
CA LEU A 5 0.29 1.64 -8.63
C LEU A 5 -0.68 1.46 -7.46
N VAL A 6 -0.17 1.61 -6.23
CA VAL A 6 -0.99 1.60 -5.02
C VAL A 6 -1.10 3.03 -4.51
N LEU A 7 -2.32 3.49 -4.28
CA LEU A 7 -2.59 4.86 -3.85
C LEU A 7 -3.21 4.91 -2.46
N CYS A 8 -2.71 5.83 -1.65
CA CYS A 8 -3.23 6.16 -0.33
C CYS A 8 -3.05 7.66 -0.13
N THR A 9 -3.53 8.22 0.98
CA THR A 9 -3.44 9.67 1.20
C THR A 9 -2.00 10.13 1.43
N GLY A 10 -1.32 9.57 2.42
CA GLY A 10 0.01 10.03 2.84
C GLY A 10 1.17 9.19 2.36
N ASN A 11 0.92 8.07 1.68
CA ASN A 11 1.93 7.07 1.28
C ASN A 11 2.86 6.71 2.45
N SER A 12 2.25 6.42 3.58
CA SER A 12 2.95 6.23 4.86
C SER A 12 2.78 4.82 5.44
N CYS A 13 1.55 4.29 5.50
CA CYS A 13 1.26 3.00 6.13
C CYS A 13 0.66 1.98 5.15
N ARG A 14 -0.64 2.12 4.84
CA ARG A 14 -1.40 1.10 4.09
C ARG A 14 -0.83 0.83 2.72
N SER A 15 -0.48 1.87 1.97
CA SER A 15 0.10 1.70 0.64
C SER A 15 1.51 1.13 0.70
N GLN A 16 2.27 1.44 1.74
CA GLN A 16 3.61 0.87 1.93
C GLN A 16 3.52 -0.62 2.25
N ILE A 17 2.57 -1.01 3.09
CA ILE A 17 2.35 -2.43 3.41
C ILE A 17 1.89 -3.18 2.15
N ALA A 18 0.96 -2.60 1.39
CA ALA A 18 0.48 -3.22 0.16
C ALA A 18 1.60 -3.35 -0.88
N GLU A 19 2.42 -2.32 -1.05
CA GLU A 19 3.58 -2.40 -1.96
C GLU A 19 4.49 -3.56 -1.59
N ALA A 20 4.78 -3.73 -0.30
CA ALA A 20 5.68 -4.79 0.16
C ALA A 20 5.13 -6.18 -0.18
N TYR A 21 3.84 -6.42 0.08
CA TYR A 21 3.26 -7.74 -0.20
C TYR A 21 3.04 -7.98 -1.69
N LEU A 22 2.68 -6.95 -2.46
CA LEU A 22 2.58 -7.10 -3.91
C LEU A 22 3.94 -7.47 -4.50
N ARG A 23 5.01 -6.81 -4.06
CA ARG A 23 6.37 -7.18 -4.50
C ARG A 23 6.71 -8.62 -4.12
N PHE A 24 6.37 -9.01 -2.91
CA PHE A 24 6.65 -10.37 -2.42
C PHE A 24 5.91 -11.43 -3.24
N PHE A 25 4.61 -11.24 -3.47
CA PHE A 25 3.80 -12.24 -4.17
C PHE A 25 3.97 -12.20 -5.69
N ALA A 26 4.18 -11.02 -6.27
CA ALA A 26 4.31 -10.87 -7.72
C ALA A 26 5.70 -11.28 -8.23
N GLY A 27 6.73 -11.10 -7.40
CA GLY A 27 8.10 -11.37 -7.84
C GLY A 27 8.44 -10.58 -9.10
N ASP A 28 8.88 -11.26 -10.14
CA ASP A 28 9.30 -10.65 -11.40
C ASP A 28 8.13 -10.39 -12.37
N SER A 29 6.90 -10.76 -12.01
CA SER A 29 5.76 -10.63 -12.92
C SER A 29 5.19 -9.20 -12.98
N ALA A 30 5.55 -8.34 -12.02
CA ALA A 30 5.08 -6.95 -11.99
C ALA A 30 6.09 -6.02 -11.33
N GLU A 31 6.04 -4.76 -11.73
CA GLU A 31 6.75 -3.68 -11.06
C GLU A 31 5.73 -2.89 -10.22
N ILE A 32 6.05 -2.68 -8.95
CA ILE A 32 5.11 -2.13 -7.98
C ILE A 32 5.56 -0.73 -7.55
N PHE A 33 4.61 0.20 -7.55
CA PHE A 33 4.79 1.59 -7.12
C PHE A 33 3.74 1.92 -6.08
N SER A 34 4.05 2.85 -5.20
CA SER A 34 3.05 3.41 -4.29
C SER A 34 3.22 4.92 -4.20
N ALA A 35 2.13 5.63 -3.97
CA ALA A 35 2.13 7.09 -3.91
C ALA A 35 0.93 7.62 -3.13
N GLY A 36 0.98 8.92 -2.81
CA GLY A 36 -0.11 9.63 -2.16
C GLY A 36 -0.22 11.06 -2.66
N VAL A 37 -1.26 11.77 -2.21
CA VAL A 37 -1.40 13.21 -2.48
C VAL A 37 -0.54 14.04 -1.54
N GLU A 38 -0.08 13.43 -0.46
CA GLU A 38 0.86 13.99 0.51
C GLU A 38 1.97 12.98 0.75
N THR A 39 3.13 13.44 1.20
CA THR A 39 4.24 12.55 1.53
C THR A 39 4.60 12.72 2.99
N HIS A 40 4.15 11.78 3.83
CA HIS A 40 4.35 11.83 5.27
C HIS A 40 5.56 11.03 5.75
N GLY A 41 6.34 10.47 4.81
CA GLY A 41 7.40 9.54 5.14
C GLY A 41 6.83 8.15 5.44
N VAL A 42 7.70 7.13 5.47
CA VAL A 42 7.29 5.76 5.79
C VAL A 42 7.13 5.64 7.30
N ASN A 43 5.96 5.20 7.76
CA ASN A 43 5.65 5.11 9.18
C ASN A 43 6.54 4.05 9.85
N PRO A 44 7.25 4.38 10.95
CA PRO A 44 8.12 3.42 11.64
C PRO A 44 7.41 2.15 12.11
N ARG A 45 6.13 2.27 12.49
CA ARG A 45 5.34 1.10 12.91
C ARG A 45 5.00 0.19 11.73
N ALA A 46 4.83 0.76 10.52
CA ALA A 46 4.67 -0.03 9.31
C ALA A 46 5.93 -0.83 9.02
N ILE A 47 7.10 -0.21 9.17
CA ILE A 47 8.39 -0.87 9.02
C ILE A 47 8.50 -2.03 10.04
N ALA A 48 8.17 -1.76 11.30
CA ALA A 48 8.28 -2.75 12.37
C ALA A 48 7.32 -3.93 12.16
N THR A 49 6.07 -3.67 11.80
CA THR A 49 5.09 -4.74 11.62
C THR A 49 5.44 -5.64 10.43
N LEU A 50 6.01 -5.07 9.36
CA LEU A 50 6.48 -5.86 8.23
C LEU A 50 7.73 -6.67 8.56
N ALA A 51 8.63 -6.10 9.36
CA ALA A 51 9.80 -6.83 9.84
C ALA A 51 9.41 -8.06 10.65
N GLN A 52 8.32 -7.99 11.41
CA GLN A 52 7.77 -9.13 12.15
C GLN A 52 7.36 -10.28 11.21
N ASP A 53 7.01 -9.97 9.98
CA ASP A 53 6.64 -10.97 8.98
C ASP A 53 7.77 -11.26 7.98
N GLY A 54 8.99 -10.83 8.31
CA GLY A 54 10.18 -11.12 7.52
C GLY A 54 10.40 -10.21 6.31
N LEU A 55 9.68 -9.09 6.21
CA LEU A 55 9.81 -8.16 5.09
C LEU A 55 10.53 -6.88 5.53
N ASP A 56 11.61 -6.54 4.84
CA ASP A 56 12.39 -5.33 5.10
C ASP A 56 11.99 -4.24 4.11
N ILE A 57 11.41 -3.14 4.61
CA ILE A 57 11.05 -1.98 3.80
C ILE A 57 11.84 -0.73 4.18
N ASN A 58 12.99 -0.87 4.83
CA ASN A 58 13.82 0.29 5.21
C ASN A 58 14.26 1.12 4.01
N HIS A 59 14.28 0.52 2.82
CA HIS A 59 14.62 1.21 1.57
C HIS A 59 13.42 1.90 0.90
N HIS A 60 12.19 1.70 1.40
CA HIS A 60 11.01 2.33 0.82
C HIS A 60 11.01 3.83 1.08
N THR A 61 10.38 4.58 0.15
CA THR A 61 10.22 6.02 0.26
C THR A 61 8.75 6.39 0.13
N SER A 62 8.40 7.56 0.65
CA SER A 62 7.05 8.12 0.50
C SER A 62 7.08 9.05 -0.72
N ASN A 63 6.18 8.82 -1.69
CA ASN A 63 6.22 9.47 -2.98
C ASN A 63 4.89 10.15 -3.31
N HIS A 64 4.97 11.29 -4.00
CA HIS A 64 3.79 11.99 -4.47
C HIS A 64 3.33 11.42 -5.82
N VAL A 65 2.02 11.39 -6.04
CA VAL A 65 1.43 10.84 -7.26
C VAL A 65 1.97 11.49 -8.54
N ASP A 66 2.34 12.77 -8.46
CA ASP A 66 2.87 13.50 -9.61
C ASP A 66 4.18 12.92 -10.14
N GLU A 67 4.91 12.16 -9.34
CA GLU A 67 6.16 11.53 -9.77
C GLU A 67 5.93 10.42 -10.80
N TYR A 68 4.71 9.91 -10.89
CA TYR A 68 4.40 8.71 -11.68
C TYR A 68 3.44 8.96 -12.83
N VAL A 69 3.13 10.23 -13.17
CA VAL A 69 2.14 10.56 -14.20
C VAL A 69 2.48 10.05 -15.59
N ASP A 70 3.77 9.84 -15.87
CA ASP A 70 4.22 9.37 -17.18
C ASP A 70 4.39 7.85 -17.28
N ILE A 71 4.12 7.13 -16.20
CA ILE A 71 4.23 5.68 -16.19
C ILE A 71 2.91 5.06 -16.66
N PRO A 72 2.95 4.17 -17.68
CA PRO A 72 1.74 3.48 -18.11
C PRO A 72 1.41 2.33 -17.16
N PHE A 73 0.44 2.55 -16.27
CA PHE A 73 0.02 1.51 -15.33
C PHE A 73 -1.01 0.58 -15.93
N ASP A 74 -0.92 -0.69 -15.60
CA ASP A 74 -1.91 -1.71 -15.96
C ASP A 74 -3.00 -1.81 -14.90
N TYR A 75 -2.63 -1.66 -13.63
CA TYR A 75 -3.54 -1.73 -12.49
C TYR A 75 -3.27 -0.58 -11.52
N ILE A 76 -4.35 -0.01 -10.99
CA ILE A 76 -4.29 0.99 -9.91
C ILE A 76 -5.16 0.49 -8.76
N ILE A 77 -4.57 0.41 -7.56
CA ILE A 77 -5.26 -0.04 -6.36
C ILE A 77 -5.29 1.11 -5.36
N THR A 78 -6.48 1.53 -4.93
CA THR A 78 -6.62 2.51 -3.86
C THR A 78 -6.96 1.79 -2.57
N VAL A 79 -6.25 2.12 -1.49
CA VAL A 79 -6.35 1.43 -0.19
C VAL A 79 -6.75 2.38 0.94
N CYS A 80 -7.16 3.61 0.62
CA CYS A 80 -7.62 4.60 1.58
C CYS A 80 -9.14 4.58 1.72
N ASP A 81 -9.65 5.22 2.78
CA ASP A 81 -11.08 5.34 3.03
C ASP A 81 -11.61 6.61 2.37
N ASN A 82 -12.31 6.47 1.24
CA ASN A 82 -12.85 7.60 0.48
C ASN A 82 -13.86 8.44 1.27
N ALA A 83 -14.50 7.87 2.30
CA ALA A 83 -15.51 8.57 3.07
C ALA A 83 -14.90 9.50 4.13
N GLN A 84 -13.66 9.24 4.56
CA GLN A 84 -13.04 9.94 5.68
C GLN A 84 -11.74 10.64 5.33
N GLU A 85 -11.19 10.43 4.14
CA GLU A 85 -9.89 10.99 3.75
C GLU A 85 -9.89 11.30 2.24
N ARG A 86 -8.89 12.11 1.85
CA ARG A 86 -8.68 12.42 0.43
C ARG A 86 -7.96 11.25 -0.24
N CYS A 87 -8.72 10.46 -0.98
CA CYS A 87 -8.15 9.40 -1.79
C CYS A 87 -7.77 9.99 -3.15
N PRO A 88 -6.53 9.83 -3.61
CA PRO A 88 -6.11 10.48 -4.85
C PRO A 88 -6.85 9.94 -6.07
N ILE A 89 -7.12 10.84 -7.03
CA ILE A 89 -7.62 10.48 -8.35
C ILE A 89 -6.43 10.58 -9.30
N PHE A 90 -6.08 9.45 -9.91
CA PHE A 90 -4.96 9.38 -10.83
C PHE A 90 -5.49 9.10 -12.23
N PRO A 91 -5.43 10.07 -13.17
CA PRO A 91 -5.93 9.84 -14.53
C PRO A 91 -5.11 8.77 -15.24
N SER A 92 -5.77 7.71 -15.70
CA SER A 92 -5.10 6.60 -16.35
C SER A 92 -6.15 5.69 -17.01
N SER A 93 -5.74 4.95 -18.02
CA SER A 93 -6.55 3.89 -18.63
C SER A 93 -6.43 2.56 -17.89
N ALA A 94 -5.68 2.52 -16.81
CA ALA A 94 -5.48 1.30 -16.01
C ALA A 94 -6.79 0.76 -15.45
N GLN A 95 -6.83 -0.55 -15.24
CA GLN A 95 -7.94 -1.18 -14.53
C GLN A 95 -7.82 -0.81 -13.05
N ARG A 96 -8.94 -0.38 -12.44
CA ARG A 96 -8.94 0.16 -11.09
C ARG A 96 -9.58 -0.78 -10.09
N PHE A 97 -8.98 -0.83 -8.90
CA PHE A 97 -9.48 -1.59 -7.75
C PHE A 97 -9.46 -0.68 -6.54
N HIS A 98 -10.42 -0.88 -5.65
CA HIS A 98 -10.48 -0.11 -4.41
C HIS A 98 -10.85 -1.03 -3.25
N PHE A 99 -10.16 -0.88 -2.12
CA PHE A 99 -10.47 -1.60 -0.90
C PHE A 99 -10.18 -0.71 0.30
N ASN A 100 -11.18 -0.54 1.16
CA ASN A 100 -11.04 0.26 2.38
C ASN A 100 -10.37 -0.57 3.47
N PHE A 101 -9.09 -0.30 3.74
CA PHE A 101 -8.43 -0.84 4.91
C PHE A 101 -8.50 0.18 6.04
N PRO A 102 -8.72 -0.27 7.30
CA PRO A 102 -8.62 0.66 8.44
C PRO A 102 -7.24 1.31 8.47
N ASP A 103 -7.19 2.60 8.85
CA ASP A 103 -5.91 3.30 8.97
C ASP A 103 -5.28 3.00 10.34
N PRO A 104 -4.24 2.16 10.41
CA PRO A 104 -3.64 1.81 11.70
C PRO A 104 -2.90 2.97 12.35
N ALA A 105 -2.54 4.01 11.57
CA ALA A 105 -1.90 5.19 12.12
C ALA A 105 -2.82 5.99 13.04
N LYS A 106 -4.14 5.77 12.96
CA LYS A 106 -5.13 6.40 13.83
C LYS A 106 -5.41 5.58 15.10
N ALA A 107 -4.79 4.43 15.27
CA ALA A 107 -4.99 3.60 16.45
C ALA A 107 -4.52 4.32 17.71
N GLN A 108 -5.25 4.12 18.80
CA GLN A 108 -4.98 4.73 20.10
C GLN A 108 -4.86 3.65 21.17
N GLY A 109 -4.18 3.99 22.25
CA GLY A 109 -3.97 3.08 23.36
C GLY A 109 -2.49 2.94 23.69
N THR A 110 -2.13 1.81 24.31
CA THR A 110 -0.74 1.50 24.61
C THR A 110 0.02 1.17 23.32
N GLU A 111 1.34 1.21 23.35
CA GLU A 111 2.16 0.82 22.22
C GLU A 111 1.84 -0.60 21.76
N GLU A 112 1.63 -1.51 22.69
CA GLU A 112 1.26 -2.89 22.38
C GLU A 112 -0.09 -2.96 21.63
N GLU A 113 -1.09 -2.21 22.12
CA GLU A 113 -2.40 -2.16 21.48
C GLU A 113 -2.31 -1.58 20.05
N ILE A 114 -1.52 -0.52 19.88
CA ILE A 114 -1.30 0.10 18.57
C ILE A 114 -0.63 -0.90 17.62
N MET A 115 0.41 -1.60 18.09
CA MET A 115 1.10 -2.58 17.26
C MET A 115 0.22 -3.77 16.91
N GLN A 116 -0.73 -4.15 17.75
CA GLN A 116 -1.72 -5.18 17.43
C GLN A 116 -2.63 -4.72 16.30
N GLN A 117 -3.01 -3.44 16.26
CA GLN A 117 -3.79 -2.88 15.16
C GLN A 117 -2.99 -2.90 13.85
N PHE A 118 -1.72 -2.52 13.89
CA PHE A 118 -0.84 -2.61 12.73
C PHE A 118 -0.74 -4.05 12.22
N ALA A 119 -0.58 -5.02 13.12
CA ALA A 119 -0.50 -6.43 12.74
C ALA A 119 -1.81 -6.92 12.11
N SER A 120 -2.96 -6.51 12.66
CA SER A 120 -4.28 -6.88 12.11
C SER A 120 -4.46 -6.34 10.70
N VAL A 121 -4.16 -5.05 10.48
CA VAL A 121 -4.27 -4.43 9.15
C VAL A 121 -3.25 -5.05 8.19
N ARG A 122 -2.04 -5.32 8.65
CA ARG A 122 -1.03 -6.03 7.85
C ARG A 122 -1.56 -7.34 7.30
N GLU A 123 -2.22 -8.16 8.14
CA GLU A 123 -2.75 -9.45 7.69
C GLU A 123 -3.88 -9.30 6.69
N GLN A 124 -4.74 -8.28 6.86
CA GLN A 124 -5.80 -7.99 5.89
C GLN A 124 -5.22 -7.60 4.55
N ILE A 125 -4.23 -6.72 4.54
CA ILE A 125 -3.57 -6.26 3.30
C ILE A 125 -2.82 -7.41 2.65
N LYS A 126 -2.12 -8.20 3.43
CA LYS A 126 -1.40 -9.38 2.95
C LYS A 126 -2.33 -10.33 2.19
N GLN A 127 -3.47 -10.65 2.79
CA GLN A 127 -4.44 -11.56 2.16
C GLN A 127 -4.99 -10.98 0.87
N TYR A 128 -5.32 -9.68 0.87
CA TYR A 128 -5.80 -8.99 -0.33
C TYR A 128 -4.76 -9.04 -1.46
N CYS A 129 -3.51 -8.73 -1.15
CA CYS A 129 -2.44 -8.71 -2.14
C CYS A 129 -2.17 -10.09 -2.72
N LYS A 130 -2.21 -11.12 -1.87
CA LYS A 130 -2.05 -12.51 -2.31
C LYS A 130 -3.14 -12.90 -3.32
N GLU A 131 -4.39 -12.60 -2.99
CA GLU A 131 -5.52 -12.90 -3.88
C GLU A 131 -5.46 -12.07 -5.15
N PHE A 132 -5.08 -10.81 -5.06
CA PHE A 132 -4.93 -9.94 -6.23
C PHE A 132 -3.93 -10.53 -7.22
N VAL A 133 -2.77 -10.94 -6.75
CA VAL A 133 -1.73 -11.51 -7.62
C VAL A 133 -2.22 -12.82 -8.24
N LEU A 134 -2.87 -13.68 -7.47
CA LEU A 134 -3.40 -14.93 -7.98
C LEU A 134 -4.46 -14.71 -9.06
N ASN A 135 -5.32 -13.71 -8.90
CA ASN A 135 -6.43 -13.47 -9.81
C ASN A 135 -6.06 -12.65 -11.03
N GLN A 136 -5.09 -11.73 -10.91
CA GLN A 136 -4.78 -10.75 -11.95
C GLN A 136 -3.47 -11.02 -12.70
N LEU A 137 -2.50 -11.66 -12.07
CA LEU A 137 -1.16 -11.83 -12.64
C LEU A 137 -0.81 -13.25 -13.02
N GLN A 138 -1.67 -14.21 -12.69
CA GLN A 138 -1.42 -15.63 -12.97
C GLN A 138 -2.53 -16.27 -13.76
#